data_38bcfab651abf49780aa7245f1abbbc4
#
_entry.id   38bcfab651abf49780aa7245f1abbbc4
#
_cell.length_a   1.000
_cell.length_b   1.000
_cell.length_c   1.000
_cell.angle_alpha   90.00
_cell.angle_beta   90.00
_cell.angle_gamma   90.00
#
_symmetry.space_group_name_H-M   'P 1'
#
loop_
_entity.id
_entity.type
_entity.pdbx_description
1 polymer ?
#
loop_
_entity_poly.entity_id
_entity_poly.type
_entity_poly.pdbx_seq_one_letter_code
_entity_poly.pdbx_strand_id
1 'polypeptide(L)'
;MAPFTNSLDLPDAELPLKELFEIIRPENNLVLADEMMLSDASGTILWVSETYERNFGFSPHSIVGRSAFDLEADGTFSPCITAEVIRRKEKITATQTINHIHKNVTTIGIPLFDDGGALKYAVCFNTVSMEQINSIQRNYRRLQDSLQQYSQEIAELRARATSTNLLFKSPPMQRLWTLMQNTANTRANILITG
;
A
#
# COMPACT_ATOMS: atom_id res chain seq x y z
N MET A 1 -6.02 6.09 -17.30
CA MET A 1 -4.63 6.52 -17.08
C MET A 1 -4.63 8.04 -17.18
N ALA A 2 -4.83 8.74 -16.07
CA ALA A 2 -4.89 10.19 -16.02
C ALA A 2 -3.47 10.73 -15.84
N PRO A 3 -3.09 11.82 -16.51
CA PRO A 3 -1.77 12.42 -16.35
C PRO A 3 -1.66 13.04 -14.97
N PHE A 4 -0.57 12.74 -14.27
CA PHE A 4 -0.16 13.42 -13.06
C PHE A 4 0.02 14.92 -13.37
N THR A 5 -0.92 15.75 -12.99
CA THR A 5 -0.75 17.20 -12.96
C THR A 5 0.00 17.54 -11.68
N ASN A 6 1.31 17.76 -11.82
CA ASN A 6 2.17 18.34 -10.80
C ASN A 6 1.76 19.81 -10.61
N SER A 7 0.82 20.08 -9.74
CA SER A 7 0.66 21.41 -9.13
C SER A 7 1.02 21.29 -7.66
N LEU A 8 2.33 21.31 -7.38
CA LEU A 8 2.85 21.62 -6.06
C LEU A 8 2.64 23.15 -5.88
N ASP A 9 1.54 23.53 -5.23
CA ASP A 9 1.40 24.86 -4.66
C ASP A 9 2.37 24.97 -3.47
N LEU A 10 3.61 25.35 -3.81
CA LEU A 10 4.66 25.61 -2.83
C LEU A 10 4.64 27.12 -2.53
N PRO A 11 4.56 27.51 -1.25
CA PRO A 11 4.84 28.89 -0.89
C PRO A 11 6.30 29.19 -1.24
N ASP A 12 6.55 30.24 -1.99
CA ASP A 12 7.80 30.93 -2.42
C ASP A 12 9.21 30.34 -2.10
N ALA A 13 9.33 29.06 -1.83
CA ALA A 13 10.57 28.34 -1.63
C ALA A 13 11.01 27.63 -2.93
N GLU A 14 11.18 28.40 -4.00
CA GLU A 14 11.38 27.88 -5.37
C GLU A 14 12.70 27.14 -5.60
N LEU A 15 13.68 27.19 -4.69
CA LEU A 15 15.01 26.66 -4.97
C LEU A 15 15.33 25.26 -4.45
N PRO A 16 15.00 24.84 -3.24
CA PRO A 16 15.50 23.55 -2.76
C PRO A 16 14.81 22.34 -3.38
N LEU A 17 13.60 22.48 -3.86
CA LEU A 17 12.83 21.34 -4.38
C LEU A 17 13.24 20.96 -5.81
N LYS A 18 13.64 21.89 -6.64
CA LYS A 18 14.17 21.56 -7.99
C LYS A 18 15.47 20.78 -7.89
N GLU A 19 16.39 21.22 -7.02
CA GLU A 19 17.64 20.51 -6.77
C GLU A 19 17.36 19.13 -6.13
N LEU A 20 16.36 19.07 -5.24
CA LEU A 20 15.93 17.82 -4.62
C LEU A 20 15.39 16.84 -5.66
N PHE A 21 14.52 17.29 -6.57
CA PHE A 21 13.98 16.45 -7.63
C PHE A 21 15.03 15.98 -8.63
N GLU A 22 16.10 16.75 -8.85
CA GLU A 22 17.24 16.30 -9.66
C GLU A 22 18.02 15.17 -8.99
N ILE A 23 18.13 15.20 -7.64
CA ILE A 23 18.80 14.15 -6.86
C ILE A 23 17.92 12.89 -6.73
N ILE A 24 16.59 13.06 -6.73
CA ILE A 24 15.59 11.97 -6.55
C ILE A 24 15.13 11.41 -7.89
N ARG A 25 15.77 11.73 -9.02
CA ARG A 25 15.36 11.20 -10.34
C ARG A 25 15.14 9.69 -10.31
N PRO A 26 14.14 9.19 -11.08
CA PRO A 26 13.77 7.76 -11.14
C PRO A 26 14.91 6.80 -11.45
N GLU A 27 15.98 7.30 -12.06
CA GLU A 27 17.19 6.54 -12.42
C GLU A 27 17.93 5.95 -11.20
N ASN A 28 17.67 6.48 -10.00
CA ASN A 28 18.32 6.03 -8.76
C ASN A 28 17.49 5.05 -7.91
N ASN A 29 16.46 4.39 -8.46
CA ASN A 29 15.59 3.42 -7.75
C ASN A 29 14.89 3.95 -6.48
N LEU A 30 14.75 5.25 -6.31
CA LEU A 30 14.05 5.85 -5.16
C LEU A 30 12.54 6.02 -5.36
N VAL A 31 11.96 5.35 -6.34
CA VAL A 31 10.59 5.53 -6.88
C VAL A 31 9.47 5.09 -5.93
N LEU A 32 9.75 4.63 -4.71
CA LEU A 32 8.73 4.15 -3.77
C LEU A 32 8.67 4.95 -2.46
N ALA A 33 9.20 6.16 -2.42
CA ALA A 33 9.07 7.03 -1.26
C ALA A 33 7.81 7.88 -1.38
N ASP A 34 6.68 7.34 -0.95
CA ASP A 34 5.43 8.11 -0.90
C ASP A 34 5.44 9.17 0.20
N GLU A 35 6.31 9.03 1.20
CA GLU A 35 6.36 9.91 2.36
C GLU A 35 7.73 10.58 2.47
N MET A 36 7.71 11.89 2.32
CA MET A 36 8.90 12.73 2.38
C MET A 36 8.76 13.82 3.44
N MET A 37 9.87 14.13 4.10
CA MET A 37 10.01 15.23 5.03
C MET A 37 11.28 16.01 4.71
N LEU A 38 11.19 17.34 4.66
CA LEU A 38 12.29 18.27 4.46
C LEU A 38 12.46 19.12 5.71
N SER A 39 13.69 19.25 6.21
CA SER A 39 14.06 20.20 7.26
C SER A 39 15.24 21.06 6.85
N ASP A 40 15.37 22.21 7.49
CA ASP A 40 16.59 23.03 7.42
C ASP A 40 17.72 22.44 8.30
N ALA A 41 18.88 23.08 8.27
CA ALA A 41 20.04 22.68 9.06
C ALA A 41 19.85 22.84 10.58
N SER A 42 18.88 23.64 11.03
CA SER A 42 18.53 23.80 12.45
C SER A 42 17.61 22.69 12.96
N GLY A 43 17.02 21.91 12.03
CA GLY A 43 16.06 20.85 12.33
C GLY A 43 14.61 21.31 12.23
N THR A 44 14.35 22.55 11.82
CA THR A 44 12.98 23.01 11.60
C THR A 44 12.40 22.31 10.38
N ILE A 45 11.25 21.64 10.55
CA ILE A 45 10.55 20.97 9.44
C ILE A 45 9.93 22.04 8.53
N LEU A 46 10.38 22.08 7.29
CA LEU A 46 9.93 23.04 6.29
C LEU A 46 8.75 22.52 5.47
N TRP A 47 8.73 21.22 5.22
CA TRP A 47 7.72 20.60 4.37
C TRP A 47 7.60 19.09 4.62
N VAL A 48 6.39 18.56 4.42
CA VAL A 48 6.09 17.14 4.37
C VAL A 48 5.16 16.85 3.19
N SER A 49 5.25 15.64 2.63
CA SER A 49 4.37 15.23 1.53
C SER A 49 2.91 15.08 2.01
N GLU A 50 1.95 15.25 1.09
CA GLU A 50 0.51 15.07 1.39
C GLU A 50 0.18 13.66 1.90
N THR A 51 0.92 12.65 1.44
CA THR A 51 0.80 11.26 1.87
C THR A 51 1.15 11.07 3.34
N TYR A 52 1.90 12.01 3.94
CA TYR A 52 2.31 11.98 5.34
C TYR A 52 1.10 11.97 6.29
N GLU A 53 0.09 12.80 6.00
CA GLU A 53 -1.15 12.83 6.79
C GLU A 53 -1.91 11.51 6.69
N ARG A 54 -2.06 10.99 5.48
CA ARG A 54 -2.81 9.76 5.22
C ARG A 54 -2.19 8.55 5.90
N ASN A 55 -0.87 8.47 5.91
CA ASN A 55 -0.15 7.27 6.35
C ASN A 55 0.26 7.32 7.81
N PHE A 56 0.41 8.52 8.36
CA PHE A 56 0.87 8.74 9.74
C PHE A 56 -0.11 9.51 10.61
N GLY A 57 -1.21 10.01 10.05
CA GLY A 57 -2.24 10.73 10.80
C GLY A 57 -1.81 12.10 11.33
N PHE A 58 -0.71 12.64 10.81
CA PHE A 58 -0.27 13.99 11.14
C PHE A 58 -0.75 14.96 10.08
N SER A 59 -1.55 15.95 10.47
CA SER A 59 -1.75 17.10 9.59
C SER A 59 -0.41 17.78 9.28
N PRO A 60 -0.11 18.13 8.02
CA PRO A 60 1.09 18.90 7.67
C PRO A 60 1.28 20.11 8.56
N HIS A 61 0.21 20.82 8.91
CA HIS A 61 0.23 21.98 9.81
C HIS A 61 0.65 21.65 11.26
N SER A 62 0.55 20.39 11.69
CA SER A 62 0.98 19.99 13.05
C SER A 62 2.46 19.65 13.14
N ILE A 63 3.12 19.45 12.00
CA ILE A 63 4.54 19.04 11.91
C ILE A 63 5.40 20.16 11.33
N VAL A 64 4.94 20.83 10.27
CA VAL A 64 5.66 21.94 9.64
C VAL A 64 5.88 23.08 10.65
N GLY A 65 7.10 23.59 10.71
CA GLY A 65 7.53 24.61 11.68
C GLY A 65 7.99 24.05 13.02
N ARG A 66 7.79 22.77 13.31
CA ARG A 66 8.35 22.14 14.54
C ARG A 66 9.79 21.71 14.32
N SER A 67 10.52 21.59 15.43
CA SER A 67 11.88 21.06 15.41
C SER A 67 11.89 19.53 15.41
N ALA A 68 12.73 18.92 14.58
CA ALA A 68 12.99 17.48 14.59
C ALA A 68 13.49 16.99 15.96
N PHE A 69 14.23 17.85 16.68
CA PHE A 69 14.71 17.55 18.03
C PHE A 69 13.57 17.52 19.05
N ASP A 70 12.58 18.42 18.92
CA ASP A 70 11.39 18.42 19.77
C ASP A 70 10.51 17.21 19.49
N LEU A 71 10.36 16.81 18.20
CA LEU A 71 9.64 15.61 17.79
C LEU A 71 10.29 14.32 18.31
N GLU A 72 11.58 14.32 18.51
CA GLU A 72 12.30 13.23 19.19
C GLU A 72 12.10 13.29 20.70
N ALA A 73 12.23 14.47 21.31
CA ALA A 73 12.15 14.64 22.75
C ALA A 73 10.74 14.33 23.31
N ASP A 74 9.70 14.70 22.60
CA ASP A 74 8.31 14.37 22.98
C ASP A 74 7.89 12.95 22.58
N GLY A 75 8.79 12.20 21.93
CA GLY A 75 8.57 10.83 21.53
C GLY A 75 7.65 10.67 20.31
N THR A 76 7.36 11.72 19.56
CA THR A 76 6.57 11.60 18.30
C THR A 76 7.25 10.61 17.35
N PHE A 77 8.57 10.74 17.19
CA PHE A 77 9.43 9.82 16.43
C PHE A 77 10.54 9.25 17.34
N SER A 78 10.79 7.95 17.26
CA SER A 78 11.79 7.29 18.10
C SER A 78 12.56 6.19 17.32
N PRO A 79 13.86 6.38 17.03
CA PRO A 79 14.58 7.66 17.01
C PRO A 79 14.05 8.59 15.91
N CYS A 80 14.29 9.90 16.01
CA CYS A 80 14.00 10.83 14.91
C CYS A 80 15.17 10.85 13.92
N ILE A 81 14.98 10.23 12.76
CA ILE A 81 16.07 10.11 11.76
C ILE A 81 16.49 11.46 11.20
N THR A 82 15.58 12.42 11.08
CA THR A 82 15.92 13.80 10.70
C THR A 82 16.91 14.43 11.69
N ALA A 83 16.65 14.30 12.99
CA ALA A 83 17.56 14.79 14.02
C ALA A 83 18.94 14.10 13.96
N GLU A 84 18.94 12.78 13.74
CA GLU A 84 20.19 12.02 13.59
C GLU A 84 21.01 12.44 12.37
N VAL A 85 20.37 12.68 11.22
CA VAL A 85 21.03 13.17 10.00
C VAL A 85 21.71 14.51 10.24
N ILE A 86 21.02 15.42 10.94
CA ILE A 86 21.57 16.74 11.26
C ILE A 86 22.77 16.64 12.20
N ARG A 87 22.70 15.76 13.21
CA ARG A 87 23.81 15.53 14.16
C ARG A 87 25.04 14.95 13.48
N ARG A 88 24.84 13.92 12.64
CA ARG A 88 25.93 13.16 12.03
C ARG A 88 26.40 13.72 10.71
N LYS A 89 25.54 14.47 10.01
CA LYS A 89 25.80 15.01 8.67
C LYS A 89 26.16 13.92 7.64
N GLU A 90 25.55 12.74 7.79
CA GLU A 90 25.76 11.59 6.93
C GLU A 90 24.42 10.95 6.54
N LYS A 91 24.41 10.17 5.47
CA LYS A 91 23.23 9.36 5.07
C LYS A 91 22.97 8.29 6.13
N ILE A 92 21.74 8.24 6.63
CA ILE A 92 21.30 7.28 7.64
C ILE A 92 20.14 6.47 7.07
N THR A 93 20.19 5.16 7.28
CA THR A 93 19.06 4.27 7.02
C THR A 93 18.78 3.48 8.29
N ALA A 94 17.64 3.70 8.91
CA ALA A 94 17.27 3.02 10.15
C ALA A 94 15.75 2.90 10.28
N THR A 95 15.31 2.03 11.18
CA THR A 95 13.90 1.92 11.57
C THR A 95 13.56 3.03 12.55
N GLN A 96 12.49 3.75 12.27
CA GLN A 96 11.91 4.79 13.12
C GLN A 96 10.51 4.34 13.55
N THR A 97 10.20 4.51 14.83
CA THR A 97 8.87 4.27 15.36
C THR A 97 8.07 5.56 15.38
N ILE A 98 6.85 5.53 14.85
CA ILE A 98 5.86 6.61 14.94
C ILE A 98 4.92 6.24 16.08
N ASN A 99 5.14 6.84 17.25
CA ASN A 99 4.59 6.31 18.50
C ASN A 99 3.07 6.42 18.61
N HIS A 100 2.44 7.49 18.15
CA HIS A 100 0.99 7.67 18.30
C HIS A 100 0.15 6.65 17.50
N ILE A 101 0.72 6.03 16.45
CA ILE A 101 0.09 4.94 15.69
C ILE A 101 0.81 3.61 15.87
N HIS A 102 1.82 3.55 16.73
CA HIS A 102 2.64 2.35 16.99
C HIS A 102 3.18 1.69 15.70
N LYS A 103 3.61 2.51 14.73
CA LYS A 103 4.07 2.04 13.41
C LYS A 103 5.58 2.17 13.28
N ASN A 104 6.22 1.08 12.86
CA ASN A 104 7.63 1.08 12.50
C ASN A 104 7.78 1.29 11.00
N VAL A 105 8.61 2.23 10.61
CA VAL A 105 8.93 2.54 9.22
C VAL A 105 10.43 2.54 9.01
N THR A 106 10.87 2.09 7.84
CA THR A 106 12.27 2.25 7.46
C THR A 106 12.43 3.64 6.85
N THR A 107 13.23 4.46 7.48
CA THR A 107 13.50 5.84 7.07
C THR A 107 14.92 5.94 6.52
N ILE A 108 15.05 6.58 5.36
CA ILE A 108 16.33 6.96 4.76
C ILE A 108 16.43 8.47 4.90
N GLY A 109 17.42 8.94 5.63
CA GLY A 109 17.73 10.34 5.77
C GLY A 109 19.00 10.72 5.02
N ILE A 110 18.97 11.82 4.29
CA ILE A 110 20.07 12.31 3.43
C ILE A 110 20.35 13.77 3.77
N PRO A 111 21.60 14.12 4.14
CA PRO A 111 22.00 15.51 4.30
C PRO A 111 22.26 16.13 2.95
N LEU A 112 21.82 17.36 2.75
CA LEU A 112 22.13 18.20 1.60
C LEU A 112 23.01 19.36 2.04
N PHE A 113 24.13 19.53 1.38
CA PHE A 113 25.12 20.55 1.69
C PHE A 113 25.03 21.69 0.68
N ASP A 114 25.39 22.88 1.10
CA ASP A 114 25.61 24.01 0.20
C ASP A 114 26.99 23.93 -0.51
N ASP A 115 27.24 24.85 -1.39
CA ASP A 115 28.50 24.93 -2.14
C ASP A 115 29.74 25.11 -1.24
N GLY A 116 29.55 25.61 -0.02
CA GLY A 116 30.58 25.75 0.98
C GLY A 116 30.81 24.52 1.85
N GLY A 117 30.03 23.46 1.64
CA GLY A 117 30.09 22.22 2.42
C GLY A 117 29.40 22.31 3.78
N ALA A 118 28.62 23.37 4.04
CA ALA A 118 27.79 23.44 5.25
C ALA A 118 26.47 22.73 5.03
N LEU A 119 25.94 22.04 6.06
CA LEU A 119 24.62 21.42 5.99
C LEU A 119 23.56 22.50 5.73
N LYS A 120 22.78 22.34 4.66
CA LYS A 120 21.71 23.24 4.29
C LYS A 120 20.34 22.67 4.61
N TYR A 121 20.12 21.41 4.24
CA TYR A 121 18.87 20.71 4.48
C TYR A 121 19.10 19.26 4.88
N ALA A 122 18.10 18.65 5.53
CA ALA A 122 18.00 17.21 5.68
C ALA A 122 16.68 16.74 5.06
N VAL A 123 16.77 15.70 4.23
CA VAL A 123 15.62 15.07 3.57
C VAL A 123 15.47 13.67 4.10
N CYS A 124 14.28 13.32 4.54
CA CYS A 124 13.94 11.97 4.97
C CYS A 124 12.85 11.38 4.11
N PHE A 125 13.05 10.11 3.75
CA PHE A 125 12.09 9.29 3.02
C PHE A 125 11.72 8.10 3.85
N ASN A 126 10.43 7.80 3.94
CA ASN A 126 9.97 6.56 4.53
C ASN A 126 9.72 5.54 3.42
N THR A 127 10.23 4.34 3.62
CA THR A 127 10.01 3.24 2.69
C THR A 127 9.18 2.16 3.35
N VAL A 128 8.33 1.51 2.59
CA VAL A 128 7.65 0.30 3.05
C VAL A 128 8.69 -0.80 3.25
N SER A 129 8.79 -1.37 4.43
CA SER A 129 9.76 -2.45 4.67
C SER A 129 9.42 -3.67 3.80
N MET A 130 10.45 -4.44 3.38
CA MET A 130 10.24 -5.70 2.65
C MET A 130 9.37 -6.68 3.44
N GLU A 131 9.39 -6.63 4.76
CA GLU A 131 8.51 -7.43 5.62
C GLU A 131 7.05 -7.04 5.47
N GLN A 132 6.74 -5.76 5.35
CA GLN A 132 5.38 -5.26 5.09
C GLN A 132 4.91 -5.67 3.70
N ILE A 133 5.76 -5.54 2.67
CA ILE A 133 5.46 -6.02 1.31
C ILE A 133 5.18 -7.53 1.34
N ASN A 134 6.03 -8.31 1.99
CA ASN A 134 5.85 -9.75 2.12
C ASN A 134 4.58 -10.11 2.91
N SER A 135 4.21 -9.33 3.92
CA SER A 135 2.97 -9.55 4.68
C SER A 135 1.73 -9.27 3.85
N ILE A 136 1.72 -8.18 3.07
CA ILE A 136 0.64 -7.84 2.14
C ILE A 136 0.51 -8.93 1.08
N GLN A 137 1.61 -9.39 0.50
CA GLN A 137 1.59 -10.47 -0.50
C GLN A 137 1.04 -11.78 0.08
N ARG A 138 1.42 -12.14 1.31
CA ARG A 138 0.87 -13.32 1.99
C ARG A 138 -0.62 -13.21 2.23
N ASN A 139 -1.09 -12.06 2.69
CA ASN A 139 -2.53 -11.81 2.91
C ASN A 139 -3.31 -11.84 1.60
N TYR A 140 -2.76 -11.27 0.54
CA TYR A 140 -3.38 -11.31 -0.79
C TYR A 140 -3.52 -12.74 -1.32
N ARG A 141 -2.48 -13.57 -1.19
CA ARG A 141 -2.55 -15.00 -1.56
C ARG A 141 -3.62 -15.74 -0.77
N ARG A 142 -3.66 -15.58 0.56
CA ARG A 142 -4.70 -16.20 1.40
C ARG A 142 -6.11 -15.79 0.97
N LEU A 143 -6.31 -14.54 0.62
CA LEU A 143 -7.61 -14.06 0.14
C LEU A 143 -7.98 -14.69 -1.22
N GLN A 144 -7.03 -14.80 -2.13
CA GLN A 144 -7.24 -15.50 -3.41
C GLN A 144 -7.61 -16.97 -3.22
N ASP A 145 -6.89 -17.68 -2.35
CA ASP A 145 -7.16 -19.09 -2.04
C ASP A 145 -8.58 -19.26 -1.45
N SER A 146 -8.97 -18.36 -0.53
CA SER A 146 -10.33 -18.37 0.04
C SER A 146 -11.41 -18.11 -1.00
N LEU A 147 -11.20 -17.14 -1.90
CA LEU A 147 -12.13 -16.87 -3.00
C LEU A 147 -12.29 -18.06 -3.94
N GLN A 148 -11.19 -18.77 -4.23
CA GLN A 148 -11.24 -19.97 -5.07
C GLN A 148 -12.01 -21.10 -4.39
N GLN A 149 -11.80 -21.31 -3.07
CA GLN A 149 -12.56 -22.28 -2.30
C GLN A 149 -14.06 -21.97 -2.28
N TYR A 150 -14.45 -20.73 -2.00
CA TYR A 150 -15.87 -20.32 -2.04
C TYR A 150 -16.48 -20.49 -3.42
N SER A 151 -15.73 -20.17 -4.49
CA SER A 151 -16.20 -20.37 -5.85
C SER A 151 -16.49 -21.85 -6.17
N GLN A 152 -15.61 -22.75 -5.71
CA GLN A 152 -15.80 -24.20 -5.86
C GLN A 152 -17.02 -24.69 -5.05
N GLU A 153 -17.16 -24.25 -3.80
CA GLU A 153 -18.29 -24.62 -2.97
C GLU A 153 -19.61 -24.15 -3.55
N ILE A 154 -19.68 -22.92 -4.07
CA ILE A 154 -20.86 -22.40 -4.77
C ILE A 154 -21.16 -23.22 -6.02
N ALA A 155 -20.15 -23.61 -6.78
CA ALA A 155 -20.34 -24.45 -7.97
C ALA A 155 -20.91 -25.84 -7.60
N GLU A 156 -20.39 -26.46 -6.55
CA GLU A 156 -20.90 -27.73 -6.03
C GLU A 156 -22.34 -27.62 -5.52
N LEU A 157 -22.64 -26.58 -4.74
CA LEU A 157 -24.00 -26.35 -4.25
C LEU A 157 -25.00 -26.13 -5.39
N ARG A 158 -24.60 -25.38 -6.42
CA ARG A 158 -25.41 -25.18 -7.62
C ARG A 158 -25.63 -26.50 -8.39
N ALA A 159 -24.59 -27.30 -8.55
CA ALA A 159 -24.70 -28.59 -9.19
C ALA A 159 -25.68 -29.54 -8.44
N ARG A 160 -25.59 -29.56 -7.11
CA ARG A 160 -26.56 -30.32 -6.27
C ARG A 160 -27.96 -29.77 -6.37
N ALA A 161 -28.15 -28.45 -6.36
CA ALA A 161 -29.47 -27.82 -6.50
C ALA A 161 -30.12 -28.10 -7.86
N THR A 162 -29.32 -28.13 -8.93
CA THR A 162 -29.82 -28.41 -10.28
C THR A 162 -30.24 -29.88 -10.45
N SER A 163 -29.55 -30.81 -9.75
CA SER A 163 -29.90 -32.22 -9.78
C SER A 163 -31.14 -32.58 -8.93
N THR A 164 -31.61 -31.68 -8.07
CA THR A 164 -32.65 -31.95 -7.07
C THR A 164 -34.02 -31.35 -7.45
N ASN A 165 -34.14 -30.62 -8.56
CA ASN A 165 -35.37 -29.92 -8.92
C ASN A 165 -36.49 -30.82 -9.44
N LEU A 166 -36.24 -32.11 -9.66
CA LEU A 166 -37.25 -33.08 -10.02
C LEU A 166 -37.29 -34.20 -8.98
N LEU A 167 -38.22 -34.09 -8.04
CA LEU A 167 -38.46 -35.12 -7.02
C LEU A 167 -39.28 -36.28 -7.60
N PHE A 168 -38.58 -37.26 -8.15
CA PHE A 168 -39.23 -38.49 -8.64
C PHE A 168 -39.39 -39.48 -7.49
N LYS A 169 -40.57 -39.51 -6.85
CA LYS A 169 -40.86 -40.43 -5.75
C LYS A 169 -41.47 -41.75 -6.23
N SER A 170 -42.06 -41.78 -7.41
CA SER A 170 -42.72 -43.03 -7.93
C SER A 170 -41.78 -43.83 -8.83
N PRO A 171 -41.82 -45.17 -8.76
CA PRO A 171 -41.00 -46.05 -9.62
C PRO A 171 -41.15 -45.81 -11.14
N PRO A 172 -42.31 -45.46 -11.67
CA PRO A 172 -42.46 -45.11 -13.08
C PRO A 172 -41.69 -43.83 -13.45
N MET A 173 -41.70 -42.78 -12.62
CA MET A 173 -40.99 -41.53 -12.86
C MET A 173 -39.49 -41.68 -12.76
N GLN A 174 -39.01 -42.56 -11.88
CA GLN A 174 -37.55 -42.87 -11.79
C GLN A 174 -37.07 -43.55 -13.09
N ARG A 175 -37.86 -44.48 -13.66
CA ARG A 175 -37.55 -45.10 -14.95
C ARG A 175 -37.54 -44.10 -16.10
N LEU A 176 -38.52 -43.20 -16.12
CA LEU A 176 -38.59 -42.13 -17.11
C LEU A 176 -37.35 -41.19 -17.00
N TRP A 177 -36.96 -40.84 -15.81
CA TRP A 177 -35.76 -40.01 -15.57
C TRP A 177 -34.49 -40.67 -16.08
N THR A 178 -34.29 -41.95 -15.78
CA THR A 178 -33.14 -42.71 -16.28
C THR A 178 -33.12 -42.77 -17.81
N LEU A 179 -34.30 -42.94 -18.42
CA LEU A 179 -34.42 -42.92 -19.87
C LEU A 179 -34.09 -41.56 -20.47
N MET A 180 -34.55 -40.47 -19.85
CA MET A 180 -34.22 -39.08 -20.24
C MET A 180 -32.72 -38.79 -20.13
N GLN A 181 -32.10 -39.20 -19.05
CA GLN A 181 -30.63 -39.01 -18.86
C GLN A 181 -29.82 -39.78 -19.92
N ASN A 182 -30.21 -41.01 -20.23
CA ASN A 182 -29.51 -41.81 -21.22
C ASN A 182 -29.70 -41.29 -22.64
N THR A 183 -30.83 -40.65 -22.94
CA THR A 183 -31.13 -40.07 -24.24
C THR A 183 -30.66 -38.64 -24.40
N ALA A 184 -30.47 -37.89 -23.34
CA ALA A 184 -30.03 -36.48 -23.39
C ALA A 184 -28.68 -36.29 -24.10
N ASN A 185 -27.81 -37.29 -24.09
CA ASN A 185 -26.51 -37.27 -24.75
C ASN A 185 -26.55 -37.84 -26.19
N THR A 186 -27.74 -38.18 -26.70
CA THR A 186 -27.92 -38.67 -28.07
C THR A 186 -28.63 -37.64 -28.96
N ARG A 187 -28.50 -37.75 -30.27
CA ARG A 187 -29.23 -36.90 -31.23
C ARG A 187 -30.68 -37.38 -31.50
N ALA A 188 -31.24 -38.18 -30.64
CA ALA A 188 -32.58 -38.72 -30.81
C ALA A 188 -33.64 -37.68 -30.43
N ASN A 189 -34.66 -37.54 -31.22
CA ASN A 189 -35.86 -36.75 -30.91
C ASN A 189 -36.73 -37.53 -29.92
N ILE A 190 -37.13 -36.91 -28.82
CA ILE A 190 -38.01 -37.51 -27.83
C ILE A 190 -39.40 -36.88 -27.98
N LEU A 191 -40.41 -37.67 -28.18
CA LEU A 191 -41.81 -37.25 -28.15
C LEU A 191 -42.40 -37.66 -26.80
N ILE A 192 -42.91 -36.70 -26.06
CA ILE A 192 -43.64 -36.95 -24.81
C ILE A 192 -45.12 -36.83 -25.12
N THR A 193 -45.83 -37.93 -24.96
CA THR A 193 -47.29 -37.98 -25.08
C THR A 193 -47.91 -38.21 -23.70
N GLY A 194 -48.93 -37.40 -23.38
CA GLY A 194 -49.73 -37.55 -22.14
C GLY A 194 -50.92 -38.46 -22.31
#